data_592217cbcc09cac45d059285519c470b
#
_entry.id   592217cbcc09cac45d059285519c470b
#
_cell.length_a   1.000
_cell.length_b   1.000
_cell.length_c   1.000
_cell.angle_alpha   90.00
_cell.angle_beta   90.00
_cell.angle_gamma   90.00
#
_symmetry.space_group_name_H-M   'P 1'
#
loop_
_entity.id
_entity.type
_entity.pdbx_description
1 polymer ?
#
loop_
_entity_poly.entity_id
_entity_poly.type
_entity_poly.pdbx_seq_one_letter_code
_entity_poly.pdbx_strand_id
1 'polypeptide(L)'
;MLERLIIRNIALIEHLDFELGAGLNVLTGETGAGKSIIVDSVNLILGERANRELISSGSQKARVEALFNINGQDGVKKQLDALGIEYEDDTLVVMREITASGKSTCRLNGEIVPLATLKTVTDTLVDVHGQHEHQSLLSQKKHIGMLDNYAGLPVAELKEKTENLYRQHSEVVHKLNSGFLSEAERERRIDILSYQINEIDAAALTVGEEATIQEELNMLSNAEKINSALENSGENISGDGGALEKLGSAVNSLAQIAEISSKYGELYELLNNTYYELEDGAYQLRELRLGYEYSPERLDELETRLDLINSLKRKYGRTIEDILKYRSEASAELAELTGSQELRDKLTAERNRLAADYCKTAAKLTEKRKEAAEDLCRRITEQLQELGMAKAAFGIVFLPEDGKLHANGNDDVEFMLSANKGEPLKPLSKVASGGELSRVMLAIKTVCAGADGTPTLIFDEVDTGISGRTAVIVGERLYSVARSRQVLSITHLPQIAAFADCHLFVEKHSDSEKTKTSLRELNNAERSAELARIMGASAADESAQKYASELIESANRFKLSKVNELD
;
A
#
# COMPACT_ATOMS: atom_id res chain seq x y z
N MET A 1 24.14 13.48 12.45
CA MET A 1 24.96 13.34 13.68
C MET A 1 24.34 14.15 14.80
N LEU A 2 24.42 13.71 16.05
CA LEU A 2 23.97 14.49 17.22
C LEU A 2 25.04 15.54 17.57
N GLU A 3 24.75 16.82 17.36
CA GLU A 3 25.71 17.90 17.60
C GLU A 3 25.66 18.44 19.02
N ARG A 4 24.44 18.57 19.59
CA ARG A 4 24.26 19.17 20.90
C ARG A 4 23.10 18.50 21.65
N LEU A 5 23.27 18.33 22.97
CA LEU A 5 22.25 17.80 23.85
C LEU A 5 22.03 18.74 25.03
N ILE A 6 20.78 19.16 25.23
CA ILE A 6 20.37 20.04 26.33
C ILE A 6 19.36 19.29 27.19
N ILE A 7 19.69 19.12 28.48
CA ILE A 7 18.86 18.42 29.46
C ILE A 7 18.47 19.39 30.56
N ARG A 8 17.19 19.46 30.89
CA ARG A 8 16.69 20.33 31.98
C ARG A 8 15.73 19.57 32.90
N ASN A 9 16.01 19.67 34.20
CA ASN A 9 15.21 19.11 35.29
C ASN A 9 14.94 17.60 35.15
N ILE A 10 15.96 16.82 34.81
CA ILE A 10 15.88 15.36 34.77
C ILE A 10 16.72 14.77 35.89
N ALA A 11 16.08 14.04 36.78
CA ALA A 11 16.67 13.38 37.95
C ALA A 11 17.61 14.32 38.73
N LEU A 12 18.91 14.08 38.72
CA LEU A 12 19.93 14.91 39.37
C LEU A 12 20.44 16.05 38.48
N ILE A 13 20.02 16.13 37.24
CA ILE A 13 20.45 17.14 36.27
C ILE A 13 19.47 18.31 36.28
N GLU A 14 19.86 19.45 36.87
CA GLU A 14 19.08 20.68 36.83
C GLU A 14 19.19 21.36 35.44
N HIS A 15 20.40 21.48 34.92
CA HIS A 15 20.70 21.99 33.58
C HIS A 15 22.03 21.43 33.09
N LEU A 16 22.01 20.79 31.94
CA LEU A 16 23.20 20.29 31.25
C LEU A 16 23.09 20.69 29.78
N ASP A 17 24.17 21.23 29.24
CA ASP A 17 24.25 21.67 27.85
C ASP A 17 25.66 21.38 27.35
N PHE A 18 25.78 20.50 26.35
CA PHE A 18 27.08 20.09 25.82
C PHE A 18 26.99 19.69 24.35
N GLU A 19 28.12 19.81 23.68
CA GLU A 19 28.34 19.45 22.30
C GLU A 19 29.05 18.09 22.21
N LEU A 20 28.78 17.37 21.13
CA LEU A 20 29.37 16.11 20.77
C LEU A 20 30.15 16.27 19.47
N GLY A 21 31.40 15.84 19.48
CA GLY A 21 32.25 15.86 18.30
C GLY A 21 31.93 14.71 17.31
N ALA A 22 32.46 14.81 16.12
CA ALA A 22 32.56 13.67 15.22
C ALA A 22 33.54 12.62 15.81
N GLY A 23 33.42 11.36 15.39
CA GLY A 23 34.27 10.28 15.84
C GLY A 23 33.83 9.69 17.18
N LEU A 24 34.81 9.24 18.00
CA LEU A 24 34.56 8.55 19.27
C LEU A 24 34.49 9.55 20.43
N ASN A 25 33.27 9.80 20.92
CA ASN A 25 33.04 10.51 22.17
C ASN A 25 32.98 9.51 23.31
N VAL A 26 33.75 9.76 24.37
CA VAL A 26 33.75 8.89 25.55
C VAL A 26 33.31 9.68 26.77
N LEU A 27 32.37 9.12 27.52
CA LEU A 27 31.81 9.67 28.75
C LEU A 27 32.37 8.89 29.96
N THR A 28 33.14 9.56 30.79
CA THR A 28 33.61 9.02 32.07
C THR A 28 33.08 9.84 33.26
N GLY A 29 33.36 9.40 34.47
CA GLY A 29 32.93 10.08 35.68
C GLY A 29 32.61 9.12 36.80
N GLU A 30 32.22 9.63 37.97
CA GLU A 30 31.90 8.85 39.14
C GLU A 30 30.66 7.95 38.95
N THR A 31 30.61 6.83 39.63
CA THR A 31 29.45 5.95 39.68
C THR A 31 28.28 6.71 40.33
N GLY A 32 27.10 6.75 39.65
CA GLY A 32 25.94 7.51 40.12
C GLY A 32 26.00 9.03 39.85
N ALA A 33 27.02 9.53 39.12
CA ALA A 33 27.12 10.95 38.76
C ALA A 33 26.15 11.43 37.67
N GLY A 34 25.34 10.55 37.11
CA GLY A 34 24.34 10.93 36.10
C GLY A 34 24.63 10.44 34.68
N LYS A 35 25.64 9.57 34.47
CA LYS A 35 25.96 9.00 33.15
C LYS A 35 24.75 8.28 32.53
N SER A 36 24.07 7.42 33.29
CA SER A 36 22.84 6.73 32.81
C SER A 36 21.70 7.71 32.56
N ILE A 37 21.62 8.83 33.34
CA ILE A 37 20.60 9.86 33.13
C ILE A 37 20.76 10.53 31.74
N ILE A 38 21.99 10.65 31.24
CA ILE A 38 22.24 11.17 29.88
C ILE A 38 21.69 10.20 28.84
N VAL A 39 21.90 8.88 29.01
CA VAL A 39 21.33 7.86 28.10
C VAL A 39 19.82 7.85 28.17
N ASP A 40 19.24 7.90 29.39
CA ASP A 40 17.79 7.98 29.59
C ASP A 40 17.20 9.25 28.92
N SER A 41 17.94 10.34 28.94
CA SER A 41 17.53 11.58 28.26
C SER A 41 17.53 11.43 26.73
N VAL A 42 18.52 10.72 26.17
CA VAL A 42 18.54 10.40 24.75
C VAL A 42 17.38 9.45 24.40
N ASN A 43 17.18 8.38 25.18
CA ASN A 43 16.05 7.46 24.99
C ASN A 43 14.70 8.18 25.04
N LEU A 44 14.58 9.19 25.89
CA LEU A 44 13.39 10.03 25.94
C LEU A 44 13.12 10.75 24.60
N ILE A 45 14.18 11.29 23.96
CA ILE A 45 14.07 11.91 22.62
C ILE A 45 13.77 10.89 21.55
N LEU A 46 14.28 9.65 21.68
CA LEU A 46 14.01 8.56 20.75
C LEU A 46 12.60 7.98 20.84
N GLY A 47 11.79 8.50 21.75
CA GLY A 47 10.38 8.13 21.83
C GLY A 47 10.06 7.07 22.88
N GLU A 48 10.94 6.83 23.85
CA GLU A 48 10.62 5.97 25.00
C GLU A 48 9.45 6.49 25.84
N ARG A 49 8.85 5.57 26.55
CA ARG A 49 7.73 5.90 27.46
C ARG A 49 8.23 6.83 28.57
N ALA A 50 7.67 8.02 28.63
CA ALA A 50 8.01 8.99 29.66
C ALA A 50 7.58 8.49 31.06
N ASN A 51 8.55 8.39 32.00
CA ASN A 51 8.26 8.16 33.41
C ASN A 51 8.31 9.50 34.17
N ARG A 52 7.31 9.76 35.01
CA ARG A 52 7.25 10.97 35.85
C ARG A 52 8.38 11.02 36.87
N GLU A 53 8.92 9.87 37.25
CA GLU A 53 10.06 9.74 38.18
C GLU A 53 11.35 10.36 37.62
N LEU A 54 11.40 10.57 36.30
CA LEU A 54 12.52 11.26 35.64
C LEU A 54 12.54 12.76 35.94
N ILE A 55 11.42 13.36 36.42
CA ILE A 55 11.38 14.80 36.71
C ILE A 55 12.09 15.07 38.02
N SER A 56 13.06 16.01 38.02
CA SER A 56 13.78 16.43 39.24
C SER A 56 12.81 16.86 40.33
N SER A 57 13.13 16.46 41.58
CA SER A 57 12.33 16.82 42.76
C SER A 57 12.10 18.34 42.86
N GLY A 58 10.83 18.74 43.01
CA GLY A 58 10.43 20.16 43.09
C GLY A 58 10.23 20.84 41.73
N SER A 59 10.51 20.18 40.60
CA SER A 59 10.29 20.74 39.26
C SER A 59 8.92 20.38 38.72
N GLN A 60 8.28 21.31 38.02
CA GLN A 60 6.97 21.12 37.38
C GLN A 60 7.06 20.43 36.02
N LYS A 61 8.23 20.49 35.39
CA LYS A 61 8.50 19.94 34.07
C LYS A 61 9.97 19.59 33.88
N ALA A 62 10.19 18.57 33.06
CA ALA A 62 11.49 18.16 32.52
C ALA A 62 11.50 18.34 31.00
N ARG A 63 12.66 18.71 30.45
CA ARG A 63 12.82 18.92 29.00
C ARG A 63 14.16 18.38 28.53
N VAL A 64 14.13 17.70 27.41
CA VAL A 64 15.31 17.33 26.64
C VAL A 64 15.20 17.91 25.23
N GLU A 65 16.30 18.43 24.74
CA GLU A 65 16.42 18.96 23.39
C GLU A 65 17.73 18.48 22.78
N ALA A 66 17.65 17.97 21.53
CA ALA A 66 18.81 17.50 20.79
C ALA A 66 18.84 18.18 19.42
N LEU A 67 20.02 18.64 19.06
CA LEU A 67 20.32 19.22 17.76
C LEU A 67 21.03 18.16 16.92
N PHE A 68 20.45 17.86 15.76
CA PHE A 68 21.01 16.90 14.81
C PHE A 68 21.40 17.59 13.51
N ASN A 69 22.59 17.28 13.02
CA ASN A 69 22.97 17.54 11.64
C ASN A 69 22.49 16.38 10.78
N ILE A 70 21.61 16.70 9.81
CA ILE A 70 21.01 15.72 8.89
C ILE A 70 21.59 15.77 7.47
N ASN A 71 22.77 16.39 7.32
CA ASN A 71 23.47 16.37 6.04
C ASN A 71 23.79 14.94 5.61
N GLY A 72 23.48 14.61 4.34
CA GLY A 72 23.62 13.25 3.80
C GLY A 72 22.59 12.24 4.30
N GLN A 73 21.56 12.66 5.06
CA GLN A 73 20.47 11.81 5.56
C GLN A 73 19.19 11.97 4.71
N ASP A 74 19.25 11.60 3.43
CA ASP A 74 18.15 11.78 2.49
C ASP A 74 16.85 11.09 2.94
N GLY A 75 16.95 9.97 3.66
CA GLY A 75 15.79 9.28 4.23
C GLY A 75 15.04 10.12 5.26
N VAL A 76 15.78 10.82 6.13
CA VAL A 76 15.22 11.73 7.15
C VAL A 76 14.60 12.95 6.47
N LYS A 77 15.32 13.56 5.51
CA LYS A 77 14.82 14.73 4.75
C LYS A 77 13.50 14.43 4.07
N LYS A 78 13.40 13.30 3.35
CA LYS A 78 12.13 12.85 2.72
C LYS A 78 10.98 12.67 3.73
N GLN A 79 11.29 12.19 4.93
CA GLN A 79 10.28 12.05 5.99
C GLN A 79 9.80 13.40 6.51
N LEU A 80 10.72 14.35 6.74
CA LEU A 80 10.39 15.72 7.16
C LEU A 80 9.57 16.44 6.10
N ASP A 81 9.96 16.34 4.83
CA ASP A 81 9.22 16.91 3.69
C ASP A 81 7.78 16.34 3.62
N ALA A 82 7.63 15.03 3.77
CA ALA A 82 6.31 14.38 3.78
C ALA A 82 5.42 14.80 4.97
N LEU A 83 6.03 15.25 6.07
CA LEU A 83 5.35 15.77 7.26
C LEU A 83 5.11 17.29 7.19
N GLY A 84 5.65 17.98 6.18
CA GLY A 84 5.59 19.44 6.05
C GLY A 84 6.43 20.18 7.11
N ILE A 85 7.48 19.54 7.65
CA ILE A 85 8.36 20.12 8.67
C ILE A 85 9.56 20.75 7.96
N GLU A 86 9.65 22.08 8.06
CA GLU A 86 10.76 22.84 7.49
C GLU A 86 12.05 22.63 8.29
N TYR A 87 13.19 22.62 7.61
CA TYR A 87 14.52 22.57 8.20
C TYR A 87 15.48 23.49 7.44
N GLU A 88 16.34 24.18 8.17
CA GLU A 88 17.34 25.09 7.62
C GLU A 88 18.73 24.55 7.93
N ASP A 89 19.69 24.78 7.04
CA ASP A 89 21.12 24.42 7.20
C ASP A 89 21.33 22.94 7.59
N ASP A 90 20.50 22.04 7.07
CA ASP A 90 20.55 20.61 7.41
C ASP A 90 20.44 20.32 8.92
N THR A 91 19.75 21.18 9.65
CA THR A 91 19.59 21.11 11.09
C THR A 91 18.20 20.62 11.47
N LEU A 92 18.15 19.62 12.36
CA LEU A 92 16.92 19.13 12.98
C LEU A 92 17.00 19.26 14.50
N VAL A 93 16.08 20.05 15.07
CA VAL A 93 15.89 20.17 16.52
C VAL A 93 14.78 19.23 16.97
N VAL A 94 15.14 18.27 17.79
CA VAL A 94 14.21 17.33 18.43
C VAL A 94 14.02 17.73 19.88
N MET A 95 12.78 17.96 20.32
CA MET A 95 12.52 18.35 21.70
C MET A 95 11.40 17.50 22.30
N ARG A 96 11.60 17.09 23.55
CA ARG A 96 10.58 16.45 24.36
C ARG A 96 10.45 17.07 25.73
N GLU A 97 9.23 17.41 26.12
CA GLU A 97 8.89 17.97 27.42
C GLU A 97 7.89 17.05 28.14
N ILE A 98 8.14 16.81 29.43
CA ILE A 98 7.26 16.03 30.31
C ILE A 98 6.85 16.92 31.47
N THR A 99 5.58 16.93 31.83
CA THR A 99 5.07 17.68 32.98
C THR A 99 4.74 16.75 34.15
N ALA A 100 4.76 17.30 35.37
CA ALA A 100 4.37 16.57 36.58
C ALA A 100 2.94 16.01 36.53
N SER A 101 2.05 16.64 35.73
CA SER A 101 0.71 16.14 35.43
C SER A 101 0.69 14.89 34.52
N GLY A 102 1.83 14.51 33.93
CA GLY A 102 1.98 13.36 33.05
C GLY A 102 1.73 13.66 31.58
N LYS A 103 1.55 14.92 31.19
CA LYS A 103 1.48 15.31 29.79
C LYS A 103 2.88 15.28 29.19
N SER A 104 3.04 14.61 28.04
CA SER A 104 4.27 14.59 27.25
C SER A 104 4.02 15.29 25.93
N THR A 105 4.91 16.20 25.55
CA THR A 105 4.86 16.96 24.30
C THR A 105 6.13 16.72 23.51
N CYS A 106 6.01 16.35 22.24
CA CYS A 106 7.10 16.14 21.31
C CYS A 106 7.09 17.23 20.25
N ARG A 107 8.28 17.72 19.86
CA ARG A 107 8.42 18.71 18.79
C ARG A 107 9.59 18.35 17.87
N LEU A 108 9.41 18.63 16.58
CA LEU A 108 10.46 18.63 15.55
C LEU A 108 10.50 20.04 14.95
N ASN A 109 11.64 20.71 15.00
CA ASN A 109 11.83 22.11 14.58
C ASN A 109 10.73 23.06 15.09
N GLY A 110 10.27 22.86 16.33
CA GLY A 110 9.22 23.68 16.94
C GLY A 110 7.79 23.16 16.72
N GLU A 111 7.54 22.39 15.67
CA GLU A 111 6.24 21.82 15.35
C GLU A 111 5.87 20.66 16.29
N ILE A 112 4.63 20.64 16.80
CA ILE A 112 4.15 19.59 17.69
C ILE A 112 3.82 18.35 16.85
N VAL A 113 4.44 17.21 17.19
CA VAL A 113 4.22 15.95 16.50
C VAL A 113 3.76 14.84 17.47
N PRO A 114 3.03 13.83 16.99
CA PRO A 114 2.75 12.61 17.75
C PRO A 114 4.03 11.85 18.11
N LEU A 115 4.01 11.11 19.22
CA LEU A 115 5.14 10.30 19.66
C LEU A 115 5.58 9.26 18.62
N ALA A 116 4.64 8.66 17.91
CA ALA A 116 4.94 7.72 16.83
C ALA A 116 5.74 8.36 15.69
N THR A 117 5.38 9.58 15.29
CA THR A 117 6.09 10.36 14.27
C THR A 117 7.50 10.71 14.73
N LEU A 118 7.64 11.20 15.98
CA LEU A 118 8.95 11.47 16.59
C LEU A 118 9.84 10.21 16.49
N LYS A 119 9.33 9.06 16.95
CA LYS A 119 10.06 7.80 16.94
C LYS A 119 10.48 7.39 15.53
N THR A 120 9.60 7.49 14.54
CA THR A 120 9.91 7.14 13.14
C THR A 120 11.09 7.95 12.60
N VAL A 121 11.16 9.25 12.91
CA VAL A 121 12.26 10.13 12.48
C VAL A 121 13.53 9.83 13.25
N THR A 122 13.47 9.73 14.58
CA THR A 122 14.65 9.59 15.44
C THR A 122 15.26 8.19 15.40
N ASP A 123 14.50 7.12 15.14
CA ASP A 123 14.99 5.73 14.96
C ASP A 123 15.99 5.58 13.80
N THR A 124 16.04 6.56 12.90
CA THR A 124 17.01 6.60 11.78
C THR A 124 18.25 7.44 12.09
N LEU A 125 18.24 8.22 13.17
CA LEU A 125 19.31 9.14 13.54
C LEU A 125 20.22 8.59 14.61
N VAL A 126 19.68 7.86 15.59
CA VAL A 126 20.43 7.34 16.74
C VAL A 126 20.05 5.90 17.02
N ASP A 127 21.04 5.05 17.28
CA ASP A 127 20.85 3.69 17.75
C ASP A 127 21.56 3.53 19.10
N VAL A 128 20.81 3.14 20.14
CA VAL A 128 21.30 3.02 21.51
C VAL A 128 21.46 1.54 21.89
N HIS A 129 22.63 1.16 22.36
CA HIS A 129 22.99 -0.20 22.75
C HIS A 129 23.33 -0.27 24.24
N GLY A 130 22.46 -0.88 25.05
CA GLY A 130 22.60 -0.98 26.52
C GLY A 130 21.43 -1.74 27.15
N GLN A 131 21.18 -1.49 28.45
CA GLN A 131 20.09 -2.14 29.21
C GLN A 131 18.67 -1.69 28.77
N HIS A 132 18.53 -0.58 28.10
CA HIS A 132 17.25 -0.02 27.70
C HIS A 132 16.93 -0.33 26.24
N GLU A 133 15.68 -0.73 25.95
CA GLU A 133 15.24 -1.49 24.76
C GLU A 133 15.10 -0.70 23.42
N HIS A 134 15.83 0.36 23.15
CA HIS A 134 15.84 0.98 21.81
C HIS A 134 16.87 0.38 20.87
N GLN A 135 16.75 -0.91 20.62
CA GLN A 135 17.69 -1.59 19.74
C GLN A 135 16.98 -1.93 18.42
N SER A 136 17.32 -1.20 17.38
CA SER A 136 16.83 -1.47 16.03
C SER A 136 17.10 -2.91 15.59
N LEU A 137 18.18 -3.49 16.10
CA LEU A 137 18.64 -4.86 15.83
C LEU A 137 17.86 -5.97 16.56
N LEU A 138 17.05 -5.65 17.58
CA LEU A 138 16.16 -6.63 18.19
C LEU A 138 14.88 -6.85 17.36
N SER A 139 14.60 -5.96 16.39
CA SER A 139 13.46 -6.10 15.51
C SER A 139 13.78 -7.03 14.34
N GLN A 140 13.23 -8.25 14.35
CA GLN A 140 13.33 -9.23 13.27
C GLN A 140 13.10 -8.61 11.88
N LYS A 141 12.14 -7.68 11.77
CA LYS A 141 11.80 -7.02 10.48
C LYS A 141 12.98 -6.26 9.84
N LYS A 142 13.98 -5.87 10.63
CA LYS A 142 15.16 -5.15 10.12
C LYS A 142 16.30 -6.10 9.71
N HIS A 143 16.27 -7.38 10.12
CA HIS A 143 17.36 -8.32 9.90
C HIS A 143 17.59 -8.59 8.41
N ILE A 144 16.53 -8.79 7.63
CA ILE A 144 16.63 -9.02 6.18
C ILE A 144 17.24 -7.81 5.46
N GLY A 145 16.87 -6.59 5.87
CA GLY A 145 17.44 -5.36 5.30
C GLY A 145 18.93 -5.21 5.60
N MET A 146 19.37 -5.61 6.79
CA MET A 146 20.79 -5.60 7.15
C MET A 146 21.59 -6.63 6.37
N LEU A 147 21.05 -7.84 6.19
CA LEU A 147 21.66 -8.86 5.36
C LEU A 147 21.77 -8.41 3.90
N ASP A 148 20.70 -7.80 3.34
CA ASP A 148 20.70 -7.27 1.98
C ASP A 148 21.76 -6.16 1.81
N ASN A 149 21.84 -5.24 2.75
CA ASN A 149 22.84 -4.17 2.74
C ASN A 149 24.27 -4.71 2.83
N TYR A 150 24.50 -5.73 3.68
CA TYR A 150 25.81 -6.38 3.79
C TYR A 150 26.20 -7.10 2.49
N ALA A 151 25.25 -7.79 1.85
CA ALA A 151 25.45 -8.48 0.59
C ALA A 151 25.73 -7.54 -0.60
N GLY A 152 25.30 -6.28 -0.52
CA GLY A 152 25.63 -5.22 -1.45
C GLY A 152 24.95 -5.34 -2.83
N LEU A 153 25.64 -4.86 -3.88
CA LEU A 153 25.09 -4.72 -5.24
C LEU A 153 24.45 -5.99 -5.82
N PRO A 154 25.04 -7.20 -5.68
CA PRO A 154 24.42 -8.40 -6.28
C PRO A 154 23.02 -8.72 -5.76
N VAL A 155 22.78 -8.48 -4.47
CA VAL A 155 21.46 -8.67 -3.84
C VAL A 155 20.54 -7.50 -4.18
N ALA A 156 21.05 -6.26 -4.21
CA ALA A 156 20.27 -5.08 -4.54
C ALA A 156 19.65 -5.18 -5.95
N GLU A 157 20.43 -5.60 -6.96
CA GLU A 157 19.93 -5.78 -8.33
C GLU A 157 18.86 -6.88 -8.45
N LEU A 158 19.05 -8.00 -7.75
CA LEU A 158 18.06 -9.08 -7.74
C LEU A 158 16.79 -8.69 -7.02
N LYS A 159 16.91 -7.93 -5.93
CA LYS A 159 15.79 -7.38 -5.17
C LYS A 159 14.95 -6.42 -6.01
N GLU A 160 15.60 -5.48 -6.71
CA GLU A 160 14.90 -4.55 -7.63
C GLU A 160 14.15 -5.30 -8.73
N LYS A 161 14.78 -6.31 -9.33
CA LYS A 161 14.11 -7.17 -10.33
C LYS A 161 12.92 -7.92 -9.75
N THR A 162 13.05 -8.46 -8.55
CA THR A 162 11.99 -9.17 -7.83
C THR A 162 10.82 -8.23 -7.51
N GLU A 163 11.11 -7.02 -7.03
CA GLU A 163 10.11 -5.99 -6.74
C GLU A 163 9.35 -5.56 -8.01
N ASN A 164 10.05 -5.36 -9.13
CA ASN A 164 9.43 -5.03 -10.40
C ASN A 164 8.50 -6.14 -10.90
N LEU A 165 8.92 -7.41 -10.81
CA LEU A 165 8.09 -8.56 -11.18
C LEU A 165 6.87 -8.70 -10.26
N TYR A 166 7.03 -8.50 -8.96
CA TYR A 166 5.94 -8.46 -8.00
C TYR A 166 4.91 -7.38 -8.32
N ARG A 167 5.37 -6.15 -8.63
CA ARG A 167 4.49 -5.03 -9.00
C ARG A 167 3.69 -5.36 -10.26
N GLN A 168 4.35 -5.82 -11.33
CA GLN A 168 3.69 -6.22 -12.58
C GLN A 168 2.66 -7.34 -12.33
N HIS A 169 3.04 -8.37 -11.57
CA HIS A 169 2.13 -9.45 -11.19
C HIS A 169 0.91 -8.93 -10.42
N SER A 170 1.11 -8.04 -9.44
CA SER A 170 0.04 -7.45 -8.63
C SER A 170 -0.92 -6.60 -9.47
N GLU A 171 -0.41 -5.85 -10.45
CA GLU A 171 -1.21 -5.08 -11.39
C GLU A 171 -2.10 -5.99 -12.26
N VAL A 172 -1.54 -7.10 -12.77
CA VAL A 172 -2.31 -8.07 -13.56
C VAL A 172 -3.36 -8.77 -12.70
N VAL A 173 -3.03 -9.16 -11.47
CA VAL A 173 -3.99 -9.74 -10.51
C VAL A 173 -5.10 -8.75 -10.18
N HIS A 174 -4.77 -7.49 -9.98
CA HIS A 174 -5.78 -6.44 -9.75
C HIS A 174 -6.73 -6.29 -10.94
N LYS A 175 -6.21 -6.25 -12.18
CA LYS A 175 -7.02 -6.21 -13.40
C LYS A 175 -7.94 -7.43 -13.52
N LEU A 176 -7.44 -8.63 -13.22
CA LEU A 176 -8.24 -9.86 -13.21
C LEU A 176 -9.37 -9.83 -12.17
N ASN A 177 -9.15 -9.23 -11.00
CA ASN A 177 -10.11 -9.20 -9.91
C ASN A 177 -11.13 -8.05 -10.01
N SER A 178 -10.76 -6.93 -10.62
CA SER A 178 -11.58 -5.71 -10.66
C SER A 178 -12.37 -5.53 -11.97
N GLY A 179 -12.01 -6.24 -13.04
CA GLY A 179 -12.54 -5.99 -14.38
C GLY A 179 -13.50 -7.06 -14.91
N PHE A 180 -13.72 -8.18 -14.21
CA PHE A 180 -14.48 -9.30 -14.77
C PHE A 180 -15.51 -9.85 -13.77
N LEU A 181 -16.71 -10.19 -14.30
CA LEU A 181 -17.67 -11.03 -13.58
C LEU A 181 -17.02 -12.39 -13.22
N SER A 182 -17.51 -13.03 -12.17
CA SER A 182 -17.08 -14.42 -11.90
C SER A 182 -17.41 -15.30 -13.11
N GLU A 183 -16.60 -16.34 -13.34
CA GLU A 183 -16.76 -17.23 -14.50
C GLU A 183 -18.16 -17.82 -14.57
N ALA A 184 -18.70 -18.27 -13.46
CA ALA A 184 -20.05 -18.85 -13.37
C ALA A 184 -21.14 -17.82 -13.66
N GLU A 185 -21.00 -16.56 -13.20
CA GLU A 185 -21.97 -15.50 -13.50
C GLU A 185 -21.92 -15.08 -14.96
N ARG A 186 -20.72 -15.02 -15.53
CA ARG A 186 -20.51 -14.70 -16.94
C ARG A 186 -21.10 -15.76 -17.87
N GLU A 187 -20.79 -17.05 -17.64
CA GLU A 187 -21.34 -18.17 -18.41
C GLU A 187 -22.85 -18.16 -18.36
N ARG A 188 -23.41 -18.04 -17.17
CA ARG A 188 -24.86 -17.95 -16.99
C ARG A 188 -25.47 -16.77 -17.76
N ARG A 189 -24.78 -15.61 -17.78
CA ARG A 189 -25.26 -14.44 -18.51
C ARG A 189 -25.20 -14.64 -20.03
N ILE A 190 -24.13 -15.25 -20.53
CA ILE A 190 -23.96 -15.62 -21.93
C ILE A 190 -25.08 -16.57 -22.38
N ASP A 191 -25.39 -17.60 -21.60
CA ASP A 191 -26.45 -18.57 -21.91
C ASP A 191 -27.82 -17.88 -21.98
N ILE A 192 -28.13 -17.02 -21.02
CA ILE A 192 -29.38 -16.27 -20.99
C ILE A 192 -29.51 -15.37 -22.22
N LEU A 193 -28.49 -14.56 -22.51
CA LEU A 193 -28.50 -13.64 -23.65
C LEU A 193 -28.62 -14.39 -24.97
N SER A 194 -27.85 -15.49 -25.12
CA SER A 194 -27.90 -16.34 -26.32
C SER A 194 -29.29 -16.94 -26.55
N TYR A 195 -29.91 -17.43 -25.47
CA TYR A 195 -31.28 -17.94 -25.56
C TYR A 195 -32.29 -16.85 -25.98
N GLN A 196 -32.21 -15.68 -25.37
CA GLN A 196 -33.12 -14.55 -25.63
C GLN A 196 -32.98 -14.02 -27.06
N ILE A 197 -31.72 -13.89 -27.55
CA ILE A 197 -31.45 -13.47 -28.93
C ILE A 197 -32.03 -14.48 -29.91
N ASN A 198 -31.78 -15.79 -29.70
CA ASN A 198 -32.26 -16.85 -30.55
C ASN A 198 -33.82 -16.93 -30.58
N GLU A 199 -34.50 -16.72 -29.45
CA GLU A 199 -35.95 -16.68 -29.36
C GLU A 199 -36.54 -15.52 -30.19
N ILE A 200 -35.91 -14.34 -30.10
CA ILE A 200 -36.36 -13.16 -30.87
C ILE A 200 -36.06 -13.35 -32.38
N ASP A 201 -34.86 -13.85 -32.71
CA ASP A 201 -34.48 -14.05 -34.11
C ASP A 201 -35.32 -15.12 -34.80
N ALA A 202 -35.68 -16.20 -34.11
CA ALA A 202 -36.58 -17.24 -34.61
C ALA A 202 -38.00 -16.73 -34.91
N ALA A 203 -38.45 -15.69 -34.21
CA ALA A 203 -39.74 -15.09 -34.44
C ALA A 203 -39.78 -14.21 -35.70
N ALA A 204 -38.63 -13.79 -36.26
CA ALA A 204 -38.52 -12.99 -37.48
C ALA A 204 -39.50 -11.81 -37.52
N LEU A 205 -39.52 -11.00 -36.46
CA LEU A 205 -40.45 -9.88 -36.29
C LEU A 205 -40.16 -8.75 -37.29
N THR A 206 -41.23 -8.16 -37.84
CA THR A 206 -41.16 -6.98 -38.71
C THR A 206 -41.93 -5.80 -38.11
N VAL A 207 -41.35 -4.59 -38.24
CA VAL A 207 -41.98 -3.37 -37.71
C VAL A 207 -43.28 -3.12 -38.44
N GLY A 208 -44.37 -2.85 -37.71
CA GLY A 208 -45.72 -2.60 -38.26
C GLY A 208 -46.55 -3.87 -38.50
N GLU A 209 -45.98 -5.08 -38.40
CA GLU A 209 -46.66 -6.36 -38.62
C GLU A 209 -47.92 -6.51 -37.74
N GLU A 210 -47.82 -6.10 -36.47
CA GLU A 210 -48.93 -6.20 -35.52
C GLU A 210 -50.19 -5.41 -35.99
N ALA A 211 -49.98 -4.20 -36.52
CA ALA A 211 -51.08 -3.37 -37.01
C ALA A 211 -51.76 -4.01 -38.23
N THR A 212 -50.97 -4.54 -39.17
CA THR A 212 -51.47 -5.23 -40.36
C THR A 212 -52.26 -6.48 -39.99
N ILE A 213 -51.71 -7.29 -39.04
CA ILE A 213 -52.40 -8.50 -38.54
C ILE A 213 -53.73 -8.10 -37.86
N GLN A 214 -53.75 -7.04 -37.06
CA GLN A 214 -54.93 -6.59 -36.36
C GLN A 214 -56.02 -6.08 -37.32
N GLU A 215 -55.63 -5.38 -38.41
CA GLU A 215 -56.58 -4.98 -39.47
C GLU A 215 -57.16 -6.19 -40.19
N GLU A 216 -56.34 -7.15 -40.59
CA GLU A 216 -56.74 -8.37 -41.27
C GLU A 216 -57.67 -9.22 -40.37
N LEU A 217 -57.33 -9.38 -39.08
CA LEU A 217 -58.21 -10.03 -38.09
C LEU A 217 -59.57 -9.35 -37.93
N ASN A 218 -59.59 -8.01 -37.86
CA ASN A 218 -60.84 -7.26 -37.77
C ASN A 218 -61.71 -7.49 -39.01
N MET A 219 -61.10 -7.56 -40.18
CA MET A 219 -61.85 -7.86 -41.42
C MET A 219 -62.40 -9.29 -41.42
N LEU A 220 -61.55 -10.28 -41.10
CA LEU A 220 -61.96 -11.70 -41.11
C LEU A 220 -62.99 -12.02 -40.01
N SER A 221 -62.82 -11.48 -38.80
CA SER A 221 -63.77 -11.70 -37.68
C SER A 221 -65.18 -11.05 -37.91
N ASN A 222 -65.26 -10.04 -38.78
CA ASN A 222 -66.53 -9.39 -39.15
C ASN A 222 -67.03 -9.85 -40.53
N ALA A 223 -66.34 -10.84 -41.14
CA ALA A 223 -66.65 -11.29 -42.51
C ALA A 223 -68.14 -11.59 -42.76
N GLU A 224 -68.77 -12.28 -41.85
CA GLU A 224 -70.20 -12.60 -41.94
C GLU A 224 -71.08 -11.35 -41.94
N LYS A 225 -70.79 -10.38 -41.08
CA LYS A 225 -71.50 -9.10 -41.00
C LYS A 225 -71.32 -8.25 -42.26
N ILE A 226 -70.04 -8.20 -42.72
CA ILE A 226 -69.66 -7.47 -43.93
C ILE A 226 -70.38 -8.07 -45.16
N ASN A 227 -70.32 -9.40 -45.31
CA ASN A 227 -70.89 -10.10 -46.42
C ASN A 227 -72.44 -9.92 -46.42
N SER A 228 -73.12 -10.12 -45.28
CA SER A 228 -74.58 -9.88 -45.15
C SER A 228 -74.97 -8.44 -45.47
N ALA A 229 -74.17 -7.44 -45.02
CA ALA A 229 -74.45 -6.04 -45.31
C ALA A 229 -74.28 -5.70 -46.79
N LEU A 230 -73.19 -6.23 -47.44
CA LEU A 230 -72.99 -6.04 -48.88
C LEU A 230 -74.07 -6.73 -49.74
N GLU A 231 -74.43 -7.97 -49.34
CA GLU A 231 -75.51 -8.73 -50.03
C GLU A 231 -76.85 -8.05 -49.91
N ASN A 232 -77.31 -7.71 -48.71
CA ASN A 232 -78.54 -6.99 -48.49
C ASN A 232 -78.58 -5.63 -49.21
N SER A 233 -77.43 -4.91 -49.19
CA SER A 233 -77.34 -3.62 -49.91
C SER A 233 -77.42 -3.81 -51.43
N GLY A 234 -76.71 -4.83 -51.94
CA GLY A 234 -76.77 -5.18 -53.37
C GLY A 234 -78.17 -5.59 -53.86
N GLU A 235 -78.84 -6.45 -53.07
CA GLU A 235 -80.25 -6.85 -53.40
C GLU A 235 -81.22 -5.66 -53.38
N ASN A 236 -81.12 -4.79 -52.40
CA ASN A 236 -81.99 -3.61 -52.32
C ASN A 236 -81.76 -2.62 -53.45
N ILE A 237 -80.58 -2.53 -53.99
CA ILE A 237 -80.24 -1.58 -55.08
C ILE A 237 -80.49 -2.22 -56.45
N SER A 238 -79.90 -3.42 -56.70
CA SER A 238 -79.90 -4.04 -58.04
C SER A 238 -80.65 -5.35 -58.18
N GLY A 239 -81.24 -5.89 -57.06
CA GLY A 239 -82.08 -7.09 -57.10
C GLY A 239 -83.47 -6.83 -57.78
N ASP A 240 -84.28 -7.93 -57.93
CA ASP A 240 -85.60 -7.87 -58.49
C ASP A 240 -86.51 -6.91 -57.69
N GLY A 241 -87.02 -5.88 -58.35
CA GLY A 241 -87.78 -4.83 -57.70
C GLY A 241 -86.93 -3.84 -56.88
N GLY A 242 -85.63 -3.84 -57.06
CA GLY A 242 -84.72 -2.95 -56.41
C GLY A 242 -84.81 -1.48 -56.82
N ALA A 243 -83.96 -0.66 -56.20
CA ALA A 243 -83.99 0.79 -56.41
C ALA A 243 -83.63 1.20 -57.85
N LEU A 244 -82.70 0.50 -58.52
CA LEU A 244 -82.36 0.74 -59.92
C LEU A 244 -83.51 0.48 -60.83
N GLU A 245 -84.24 -0.64 -60.66
CA GLU A 245 -85.43 -0.97 -61.50
C GLU A 245 -86.54 0.07 -61.33
N LYS A 246 -86.86 0.46 -60.10
CA LYS A 246 -87.85 1.46 -59.77
C LYS A 246 -87.49 2.85 -60.29
N LEU A 247 -86.24 3.23 -60.11
CA LEU A 247 -85.78 4.53 -60.59
C LEU A 247 -85.69 4.56 -62.12
N GLY A 248 -85.20 3.47 -62.74
CA GLY A 248 -85.22 3.32 -64.21
C GLY A 248 -86.60 3.42 -64.80
N SER A 249 -87.61 2.81 -64.16
CA SER A 249 -88.99 2.94 -64.57
C SER A 249 -89.49 4.38 -64.46
N ALA A 250 -89.17 5.10 -63.40
CA ALA A 250 -89.51 6.50 -63.22
C ALA A 250 -88.79 7.42 -64.25
N VAL A 251 -87.54 7.19 -64.54
CA VAL A 251 -86.77 7.91 -65.58
C VAL A 251 -87.39 7.69 -66.94
N ASN A 252 -87.78 6.46 -67.32
CA ASN A 252 -88.44 6.16 -68.59
C ASN A 252 -89.81 6.83 -68.72
N SER A 253 -90.58 6.92 -67.65
CA SER A 253 -91.81 7.61 -67.62
C SER A 253 -91.70 9.12 -67.82
N LEU A 254 -90.68 9.72 -67.20
CA LEU A 254 -90.34 11.14 -67.33
C LEU A 254 -89.74 11.47 -68.71
N ALA A 255 -89.04 10.59 -69.33
CA ALA A 255 -88.48 10.74 -70.66
C ALA A 255 -89.58 11.06 -71.70
N GLN A 256 -90.80 10.45 -71.53
CA GLN A 256 -91.90 10.66 -72.41
C GLN A 256 -92.52 12.08 -72.38
N ILE A 257 -92.27 12.83 -71.30
CA ILE A 257 -92.83 14.18 -71.10
C ILE A 257 -91.74 15.26 -70.98
N ALA A 258 -90.47 14.89 -71.03
CA ALA A 258 -89.31 15.78 -70.81
C ALA A 258 -89.27 16.96 -71.78
N GLU A 259 -89.67 16.76 -73.02
CA GLU A 259 -89.74 17.79 -74.09
C GLU A 259 -90.91 18.74 -73.98
N ILE A 260 -91.88 18.44 -73.15
CA ILE A 260 -93.13 19.26 -73.05
C ILE A 260 -92.84 20.57 -72.26
N SER A 261 -91.95 20.57 -71.27
CA SER A 261 -91.60 21.75 -70.51
C SER A 261 -90.24 21.60 -69.89
N SER A 262 -89.49 22.71 -69.81
CA SER A 262 -88.12 22.75 -69.17
C SER A 262 -88.14 22.18 -67.76
N LYS A 263 -89.18 22.36 -66.98
CA LYS A 263 -89.32 21.81 -65.64
C LYS A 263 -89.29 20.28 -65.58
N TYR A 264 -89.96 19.64 -66.61
CA TYR A 264 -89.94 18.17 -66.70
C TYR A 264 -88.62 17.64 -67.23
N GLY A 265 -87.97 18.40 -68.12
CA GLY A 265 -86.60 18.08 -68.59
C GLY A 265 -85.56 18.13 -67.46
N GLU A 266 -85.58 19.19 -66.65
CA GLU A 266 -84.68 19.31 -65.48
C GLU A 266 -84.88 18.16 -64.47
N LEU A 267 -86.17 17.77 -64.24
CA LEU A 267 -86.44 16.64 -63.35
C LEU A 267 -86.01 15.29 -63.94
N TYR A 268 -86.16 15.12 -65.26
CA TYR A 268 -85.66 13.94 -65.96
C TYR A 268 -84.15 13.84 -65.86
N GLU A 269 -83.38 14.92 -66.15
CA GLU A 269 -81.93 14.94 -66.05
C GLU A 269 -81.46 14.64 -64.62
N LEU A 270 -82.08 15.21 -63.60
CA LEU A 270 -81.79 14.96 -62.21
C LEU A 270 -81.95 13.48 -61.87
N LEU A 271 -83.04 12.84 -62.17
CA LEU A 271 -83.31 11.44 -61.86
C LEU A 271 -82.45 10.49 -62.73
N ASN A 272 -82.18 10.87 -63.97
CA ASN A 272 -81.35 10.11 -64.86
C ASN A 272 -79.87 10.10 -64.34
N ASN A 273 -79.38 11.25 -63.92
CA ASN A 273 -78.01 11.31 -63.29
C ASN A 273 -78.00 10.48 -62.00
N THR A 274 -79.02 10.55 -61.16
CA THR A 274 -79.13 9.74 -59.93
C THR A 274 -79.16 8.24 -60.23
N TYR A 275 -79.82 7.84 -61.38
CA TYR A 275 -79.79 6.44 -61.81
C TYR A 275 -78.36 5.94 -62.11
N TYR A 276 -77.57 6.69 -62.87
CA TYR A 276 -76.19 6.32 -63.16
C TYR A 276 -75.28 6.33 -61.93
N GLU A 277 -75.48 7.29 -61.01
CA GLU A 277 -74.71 7.29 -59.73
C GLU A 277 -75.05 6.06 -58.88
N LEU A 278 -76.32 5.63 -58.86
CA LEU A 278 -76.73 4.44 -58.15
C LEU A 278 -76.25 3.16 -58.84
N GLU A 279 -76.18 3.12 -60.19
CA GLU A 279 -75.57 2.02 -60.97
C GLU A 279 -74.08 1.86 -60.67
N ASP A 280 -73.32 2.98 -60.58
CA ASP A 280 -71.92 2.98 -60.17
C ASP A 280 -71.75 2.47 -58.73
N GLY A 281 -72.63 2.89 -57.81
CA GLY A 281 -72.63 2.40 -56.44
C GLY A 281 -72.89 0.90 -56.35
N ALA A 282 -73.83 0.39 -57.18
CA ALA A 282 -74.13 -1.05 -57.29
C ALA A 282 -72.91 -1.86 -57.83
N TYR A 283 -72.18 -1.28 -58.78
CA TYR A 283 -70.95 -1.89 -59.29
C TYR A 283 -69.85 -1.99 -58.21
N GLN A 284 -69.63 -0.91 -57.48
CA GLN A 284 -68.64 -0.89 -56.40
C GLN A 284 -68.99 -1.92 -55.30
N LEU A 285 -70.26 -2.05 -54.90
CA LEU A 285 -70.74 -3.06 -53.96
C LEU A 285 -70.42 -4.49 -54.45
N ARG A 286 -70.59 -4.76 -55.77
CA ARG A 286 -70.28 -6.06 -56.35
C ARG A 286 -68.82 -6.35 -56.35
N GLU A 287 -67.96 -5.38 -56.70
CA GLU A 287 -66.51 -5.51 -56.67
C GLU A 287 -66.03 -5.81 -55.25
N LEU A 288 -66.49 -5.05 -54.24
CA LEU A 288 -66.15 -5.30 -52.83
C LEU A 288 -66.56 -6.70 -52.34
N ARG A 289 -67.71 -7.23 -52.83
CA ARG A 289 -68.19 -8.59 -52.50
C ARG A 289 -67.35 -9.68 -53.15
N LEU A 290 -66.89 -9.50 -54.39
CA LEU A 290 -66.03 -10.48 -55.10
C LEU A 290 -64.63 -10.56 -54.58
N GLY A 291 -64.09 -9.52 -53.95
CA GLY A 291 -62.77 -9.46 -53.35
C GLY A 291 -62.67 -10.05 -51.94
N TYR A 292 -63.76 -10.61 -51.40
CA TYR A 292 -63.83 -11.05 -50.01
C TYR A 292 -63.83 -12.58 -49.89
N GLU A 293 -62.66 -13.20 -49.59
CA GLU A 293 -62.53 -14.64 -49.28
C GLU A 293 -62.42 -14.84 -47.76
N TYR A 294 -63.35 -15.58 -47.18
CA TYR A 294 -63.28 -16.01 -45.77
C TYR A 294 -62.50 -17.32 -45.70
N SER A 295 -61.36 -17.32 -45.02
CA SER A 295 -60.52 -18.51 -44.72
C SER A 295 -60.34 -18.70 -43.22
N PRO A 296 -60.96 -19.73 -42.62
CA PRO A 296 -60.76 -20.08 -41.21
C PRO A 296 -59.29 -20.41 -40.89
N GLU A 297 -58.57 -21.03 -41.82
CA GLU A 297 -57.18 -21.37 -41.67
C GLU A 297 -56.29 -20.11 -41.54
N ARG A 298 -56.66 -19.08 -42.36
CA ARG A 298 -55.95 -17.78 -42.29
C ARG A 298 -56.20 -17.05 -40.98
N LEU A 299 -57.39 -17.15 -40.41
CA LEU A 299 -57.73 -16.60 -39.11
C LEU A 299 -56.88 -17.21 -38.01
N ASP A 300 -56.77 -18.55 -37.96
CA ASP A 300 -55.99 -19.30 -36.98
C ASP A 300 -54.49 -18.97 -37.11
N GLU A 301 -53.94 -18.87 -38.32
CA GLU A 301 -52.57 -18.42 -38.57
C GLU A 301 -52.28 -17.05 -37.96
N LEU A 302 -53.19 -16.06 -38.20
CA LEU A 302 -53.01 -14.70 -37.71
C LEU A 302 -53.15 -14.62 -36.20
N GLU A 303 -54.09 -15.35 -35.59
CA GLU A 303 -54.22 -15.44 -34.13
C GLU A 303 -52.97 -16.06 -33.51
N THR A 304 -52.46 -17.16 -34.03
CA THR A 304 -51.23 -17.80 -33.58
C THR A 304 -50.03 -16.86 -33.68
N ARG A 305 -49.95 -16.12 -34.80
CA ARG A 305 -48.88 -15.13 -35.00
C ARG A 305 -48.96 -13.97 -34.02
N LEU A 306 -50.16 -13.47 -33.77
CA LEU A 306 -50.41 -12.39 -32.81
C LEU A 306 -50.09 -12.84 -31.37
N ASP A 307 -50.47 -14.07 -31.02
CA ASP A 307 -50.11 -14.65 -29.70
C ASP A 307 -48.60 -14.79 -29.51
N LEU A 308 -47.86 -15.18 -30.54
CA LEU A 308 -46.41 -15.18 -30.51
C LEU A 308 -45.86 -13.78 -30.27
N ILE A 309 -46.32 -12.78 -31.04
CA ILE A 309 -45.91 -11.37 -30.87
C ILE A 309 -46.20 -10.90 -29.44
N ASN A 310 -47.42 -11.16 -28.93
CA ASN A 310 -47.83 -10.79 -27.58
C ASN A 310 -47.00 -11.49 -26.48
N SER A 311 -46.60 -12.73 -26.70
CA SER A 311 -45.73 -13.46 -25.77
C SER A 311 -44.35 -12.84 -25.68
N LEU A 312 -43.77 -12.42 -26.81
CA LEU A 312 -42.49 -11.73 -26.88
C LEU A 312 -42.57 -10.32 -26.31
N LYS A 313 -43.69 -9.60 -26.56
CA LYS A 313 -43.93 -8.28 -25.95
C LYS A 313 -43.95 -8.34 -24.43
N ARG A 314 -44.54 -9.37 -23.83
CA ARG A 314 -44.55 -9.57 -22.36
C ARG A 314 -43.14 -9.84 -21.78
N LYS A 315 -42.24 -10.42 -22.58
CA LYS A 315 -40.89 -10.77 -22.13
C LYS A 315 -39.87 -9.66 -22.37
N TYR A 316 -39.92 -8.98 -23.51
CA TYR A 316 -38.80 -8.18 -24.03
C TYR A 316 -39.08 -6.71 -24.30
N GLY A 317 -40.37 -6.30 -24.38
CA GLY A 317 -40.73 -4.90 -24.64
C GLY A 317 -42.21 -4.70 -24.88
N ARG A 318 -42.66 -3.47 -25.02
CA ARG A 318 -44.08 -3.14 -25.22
C ARG A 318 -44.48 -3.13 -26.70
N THR A 319 -43.52 -2.92 -27.59
CA THR A 319 -43.70 -2.86 -29.04
C THR A 319 -42.67 -3.78 -29.73
N ILE A 320 -42.89 -4.07 -31.02
CA ILE A 320 -41.92 -4.83 -31.83
C ILE A 320 -40.59 -4.08 -31.90
N GLU A 321 -40.61 -2.75 -32.00
CA GLU A 321 -39.44 -1.91 -32.00
C GLU A 321 -38.63 -2.05 -30.70
N ASP A 322 -39.31 -2.10 -29.55
CA ASP A 322 -38.69 -2.32 -28.25
C ASP A 322 -38.01 -3.69 -28.18
N ILE A 323 -38.66 -4.74 -28.73
CA ILE A 323 -38.11 -6.10 -28.78
C ILE A 323 -36.82 -6.14 -29.62
N LEU A 324 -36.88 -5.51 -30.82
CA LEU A 324 -35.72 -5.44 -31.72
C LEU A 324 -34.58 -4.60 -31.14
N LYS A 325 -34.91 -3.53 -30.42
CA LYS A 325 -33.94 -2.74 -29.66
C LYS A 325 -33.30 -3.56 -28.54
N TYR A 326 -34.10 -4.27 -27.75
CA TYR A 326 -33.60 -5.19 -26.71
C TYR A 326 -32.66 -6.25 -27.30
N ARG A 327 -33.04 -6.84 -28.43
CA ARG A 327 -32.20 -7.83 -29.15
C ARG A 327 -30.83 -7.23 -29.53
N SER A 328 -30.81 -5.98 -30.01
CA SER A 328 -29.57 -5.28 -30.37
C SER A 328 -28.69 -5.01 -29.16
N GLU A 329 -29.29 -4.55 -28.06
CA GLU A 329 -28.59 -4.32 -26.79
C GLU A 329 -28.03 -5.62 -26.19
N ALA A 330 -28.85 -6.69 -26.20
CA ALA A 330 -28.42 -8.02 -25.75
C ALA A 330 -27.29 -8.59 -26.61
N SER A 331 -27.30 -8.37 -27.92
CA SER A 331 -26.23 -8.79 -28.83
C SER A 331 -24.92 -8.02 -28.58
N ALA A 332 -25.02 -6.73 -28.29
CA ALA A 332 -23.85 -5.92 -27.92
C ALA A 332 -23.23 -6.39 -26.60
N GLU A 333 -24.07 -6.63 -25.57
CA GLU A 333 -23.61 -7.19 -24.28
C GLU A 333 -22.98 -8.57 -24.45
N LEU A 334 -23.55 -9.45 -25.25
CA LEU A 334 -23.00 -10.77 -25.54
C LEU A 334 -21.61 -10.70 -26.22
N ALA A 335 -21.45 -9.78 -27.16
CA ALA A 335 -20.17 -9.54 -27.83
C ALA A 335 -19.10 -9.03 -26.87
N GLU A 336 -19.46 -8.12 -25.96
CA GLU A 336 -18.57 -7.62 -24.92
C GLU A 336 -18.14 -8.74 -23.95
N LEU A 337 -19.07 -9.54 -23.45
CA LEU A 337 -18.79 -10.67 -22.57
C LEU A 337 -17.90 -11.73 -23.22
N THR A 338 -18.07 -11.96 -24.52
CA THR A 338 -17.27 -12.93 -25.29
C THR A 338 -15.85 -12.38 -25.55
N GLY A 339 -15.72 -11.10 -25.91
CA GLY A 339 -14.42 -10.44 -26.10
C GLY A 339 -13.60 -10.34 -24.81
N SER A 340 -14.28 -10.19 -23.66
CA SER A 340 -13.63 -10.14 -22.36
C SER A 340 -12.94 -11.47 -21.97
N GLN A 341 -13.37 -12.60 -22.50
CA GLN A 341 -12.74 -13.89 -22.24
C GLN A 341 -11.33 -13.99 -22.82
N GLU A 342 -11.13 -13.58 -24.05
CA GLU A 342 -9.79 -13.60 -24.66
C GLU A 342 -8.81 -12.70 -23.90
N LEU A 343 -9.29 -11.56 -23.42
CA LEU A 343 -8.49 -10.66 -22.59
C LEU A 343 -8.14 -11.31 -21.25
N ARG A 344 -9.10 -11.97 -20.61
CA ARG A 344 -8.91 -12.69 -19.34
C ARG A 344 -7.89 -13.81 -19.49
N ASP A 345 -7.97 -14.60 -20.58
CA ASP A 345 -7.05 -15.70 -20.86
C ASP A 345 -5.62 -15.18 -21.08
N LYS A 346 -5.46 -14.06 -21.80
CA LYS A 346 -4.18 -13.36 -21.98
C LYS A 346 -3.61 -12.88 -20.64
N LEU A 347 -4.43 -12.21 -19.82
CA LEU A 347 -4.01 -11.74 -18.50
C LEU A 347 -3.67 -12.89 -17.54
N THR A 348 -4.40 -14.02 -17.63
CA THR A 348 -4.12 -15.22 -16.84
C THR A 348 -2.79 -15.87 -17.25
N ALA A 349 -2.52 -15.96 -18.54
CA ALA A 349 -1.24 -16.46 -19.05
C ALA A 349 -0.08 -15.52 -18.63
N GLU A 350 -0.28 -14.22 -18.71
CA GLU A 350 0.69 -13.21 -18.28
C GLU A 350 0.98 -13.29 -16.78
N ARG A 351 -0.07 -13.39 -15.93
CA ARG A 351 0.07 -13.63 -14.49
C ARG A 351 0.93 -14.84 -14.19
N ASN A 352 0.64 -15.97 -14.84
CA ASN A 352 1.38 -17.22 -14.62
C ASN A 352 2.85 -17.12 -15.05
N ARG A 353 3.11 -16.42 -16.16
CA ARG A 353 4.48 -16.14 -16.62
C ARG A 353 5.23 -15.28 -15.61
N LEU A 354 4.63 -14.16 -15.18
CA LEU A 354 5.22 -13.25 -14.20
C LEU A 354 5.48 -13.95 -12.86
N ALA A 355 4.57 -14.81 -12.40
CA ALA A 355 4.77 -15.61 -11.19
C ALA A 355 5.96 -16.59 -11.34
N ALA A 356 6.09 -17.27 -12.49
CA ALA A 356 7.21 -18.16 -12.74
C ALA A 356 8.55 -17.42 -12.81
N ASP A 357 8.60 -16.25 -13.46
CA ASP A 357 9.80 -15.43 -13.56
C ASP A 357 10.17 -14.83 -12.19
N TYR A 358 9.17 -14.43 -11.40
CA TYR A 358 9.36 -14.03 -10.00
C TYR A 358 9.99 -15.16 -9.19
N CYS A 359 9.42 -16.37 -9.20
CA CYS A 359 9.93 -17.51 -8.43
C CYS A 359 11.40 -17.83 -8.79
N LYS A 360 11.76 -17.77 -10.08
CA LYS A 360 13.15 -17.97 -10.52
C LYS A 360 14.09 -16.90 -10.00
N THR A 361 13.64 -15.64 -9.99
CA THR A 361 14.46 -14.50 -9.54
C THR A 361 14.58 -14.50 -8.02
N ALA A 362 13.48 -14.76 -7.31
CA ALA A 362 13.46 -14.89 -5.86
C ALA A 362 14.36 -16.03 -5.36
N ALA A 363 14.36 -17.18 -6.04
CA ALA A 363 15.27 -18.28 -5.70
C ALA A 363 16.76 -17.90 -5.81
N LYS A 364 17.14 -17.13 -6.85
CA LYS A 364 18.51 -16.60 -6.98
C LYS A 364 18.83 -15.58 -5.87
N LEU A 365 17.86 -14.75 -5.50
CA LEU A 365 17.97 -13.81 -4.41
C LEU A 365 18.23 -14.54 -3.09
N THR A 366 17.45 -15.59 -2.80
CA THR A 366 17.62 -16.46 -1.63
C THR A 366 19.01 -17.11 -1.59
N GLU A 367 19.51 -17.60 -2.73
CA GLU A 367 20.85 -18.17 -2.83
C GLU A 367 21.94 -17.16 -2.45
N LYS A 368 21.85 -15.94 -3.01
CA LYS A 368 22.82 -14.85 -2.69
C LYS A 368 22.71 -14.38 -1.25
N ARG A 369 21.52 -14.35 -0.69
CA ARG A 369 21.31 -14.05 0.74
C ARG A 369 21.93 -15.12 1.64
N LYS A 370 21.83 -16.40 1.28
CA LYS A 370 22.46 -17.51 2.03
C LYS A 370 23.98 -17.43 1.99
N GLU A 371 24.56 -17.19 0.81
CA GLU A 371 26.01 -16.98 0.69
C GLU A 371 26.49 -15.81 1.60
N ALA A 372 25.77 -14.69 1.56
CA ALA A 372 26.09 -13.52 2.40
C ALA A 372 25.88 -13.82 3.89
N ALA A 373 24.84 -14.57 4.25
CA ALA A 373 24.56 -14.95 5.63
C ALA A 373 25.67 -15.83 6.23
N GLU A 374 26.20 -16.78 5.46
CA GLU A 374 27.32 -17.64 5.91
C GLU A 374 28.58 -16.81 6.19
N ASP A 375 28.95 -15.90 5.27
CA ASP A 375 30.11 -15.02 5.47
C ASP A 375 29.90 -14.07 6.66
N LEU A 376 28.71 -13.45 6.77
CA LEU A 376 28.35 -12.57 7.87
C LEU A 376 28.40 -13.28 9.22
N CYS A 377 27.85 -14.50 9.32
CA CYS A 377 27.89 -15.31 10.54
C CYS A 377 29.32 -15.63 10.95
N ARG A 378 30.20 -16.01 10.02
CA ARG A 378 31.60 -16.30 10.27
C ARG A 378 32.32 -15.05 10.82
N ARG A 379 32.21 -13.91 10.13
CA ARG A 379 32.90 -12.66 10.52
C ARG A 379 32.41 -12.10 11.85
N ILE A 380 31.10 -12.14 12.11
CA ILE A 380 30.56 -11.71 13.41
C ILE A 380 31.06 -12.64 14.52
N THR A 381 31.07 -13.95 14.31
CA THR A 381 31.56 -14.91 15.30
C THR A 381 33.03 -14.67 15.63
N GLU A 382 33.88 -14.40 14.62
CA GLU A 382 35.30 -14.02 14.82
C GLU A 382 35.43 -12.74 15.67
N GLN A 383 34.63 -11.71 15.38
CA GLN A 383 34.61 -10.48 16.16
C GLN A 383 34.13 -10.69 17.61
N LEU A 384 33.14 -11.53 17.84
CA LEU A 384 32.65 -11.86 19.18
C LEU A 384 33.74 -12.54 20.01
N GLN A 385 34.53 -13.44 19.41
CA GLN A 385 35.65 -14.11 20.08
C GLN A 385 36.72 -13.12 20.53
N GLU A 386 37.07 -12.14 19.67
CA GLU A 386 38.00 -11.07 20.00
C GLU A 386 37.50 -10.15 21.12
N LEU A 387 36.15 -9.89 21.15
CA LEU A 387 35.48 -9.07 22.17
C LEU A 387 35.28 -9.80 23.51
N GLY A 388 35.97 -10.91 23.75
CA GLY A 388 35.93 -11.65 25.01
C GLY A 388 34.79 -12.66 25.12
N MET A 389 34.09 -12.95 24.03
CA MET A 389 33.03 -13.95 23.97
C MET A 389 33.50 -15.21 23.24
N ALA A 390 34.60 -15.81 23.71
CA ALA A 390 35.32 -16.90 23.02
C ALA A 390 34.47 -18.14 22.70
N LYS A 391 33.31 -18.32 23.33
CA LYS A 391 32.42 -19.46 23.14
C LYS A 391 31.13 -19.10 22.40
N ALA A 392 30.97 -17.83 22.07
CA ALA A 392 29.77 -17.35 21.36
C ALA A 392 29.78 -17.81 19.91
N ALA A 393 28.57 -18.07 19.39
CA ALA A 393 28.34 -18.34 17.99
C ALA A 393 27.13 -17.51 17.51
N PHE A 394 27.31 -16.83 16.39
CA PHE A 394 26.24 -16.08 15.73
C PHE A 394 25.68 -16.90 14.57
N GLY A 395 24.38 -16.86 14.36
CA GLY A 395 23.68 -17.56 13.28
C GLY A 395 22.55 -16.73 12.68
N ILE A 396 22.22 -17.00 11.43
CA ILE A 396 21.09 -16.41 10.73
C ILE A 396 20.19 -17.57 10.29
N VAL A 397 18.93 -17.54 10.75
CA VAL A 397 17.93 -18.55 10.42
C VAL A 397 16.97 -17.96 9.38
N PHE A 398 16.82 -18.65 8.25
CA PHE A 398 15.79 -18.35 7.27
C PHE A 398 14.48 -18.97 7.75
N LEU A 399 13.44 -18.17 7.85
CA LEU A 399 12.13 -18.60 8.31
C LEU A 399 11.35 -19.28 7.18
N PRO A 400 10.37 -20.14 7.51
CA PRO A 400 9.53 -20.78 6.50
C PRO A 400 8.77 -19.76 5.66
N GLU A 401 8.72 -19.99 4.35
CA GLU A 401 7.93 -19.20 3.41
C GLU A 401 6.42 -19.36 3.68
N ASP A 402 5.66 -18.28 3.57
CA ASP A 402 4.19 -18.30 3.71
C ASP A 402 3.47 -18.69 2.40
N GLY A 403 4.20 -18.99 1.35
CA GLY A 403 3.69 -19.36 0.03
C GLY A 403 3.12 -18.21 -0.79
N LYS A 404 3.29 -16.97 -0.33
CA LYS A 404 2.86 -15.76 -1.06
C LYS A 404 4.05 -15.08 -1.73
N LEU A 405 3.75 -14.29 -2.75
CA LEU A 405 4.75 -13.41 -3.36
C LEU A 405 4.85 -12.11 -2.56
N HIS A 406 6.08 -11.65 -2.32
CA HIS A 406 6.36 -10.41 -1.58
C HIS A 406 7.27 -9.48 -2.38
N ALA A 407 7.13 -8.17 -2.19
CA ALA A 407 7.94 -7.19 -2.92
C ALA A 407 9.46 -7.38 -2.71
N ASN A 408 9.86 -7.77 -1.52
CA ASN A 408 11.28 -7.94 -1.14
C ASN A 408 11.83 -9.38 -1.31
N GLY A 409 11.12 -10.25 -2.07
CA GLY A 409 11.42 -11.68 -2.11
C GLY A 409 10.72 -12.46 -0.99
N ASN A 410 10.85 -13.78 -1.01
CA ASN A 410 10.09 -14.67 -0.11
C ASN A 410 10.82 -14.95 1.22
N ASP A 411 12.06 -14.46 1.38
CA ASP A 411 12.84 -14.72 2.57
C ASP A 411 12.46 -13.78 3.71
N ASP A 412 12.36 -14.34 4.91
CA ASP A 412 12.44 -13.62 6.16
C ASP A 412 13.54 -14.28 7.02
N VAL A 413 14.30 -13.49 7.76
CA VAL A 413 15.44 -13.98 8.51
C VAL A 413 15.42 -13.51 9.96
N GLU A 414 15.95 -14.34 10.85
CA GLU A 414 16.12 -13.99 12.24
C GLU A 414 17.58 -14.18 12.66
N PHE A 415 18.17 -13.14 13.28
CA PHE A 415 19.50 -13.20 13.85
C PHE A 415 19.47 -13.89 15.20
N MET A 416 20.35 -14.87 15.34
CA MET A 416 20.41 -15.76 16.47
C MET A 416 21.79 -15.71 17.13
N LEU A 417 21.83 -15.90 18.44
CA LEU A 417 23.07 -15.97 19.21
C LEU A 417 23.05 -17.17 20.16
N SER A 418 24.19 -17.83 20.30
CA SER A 418 24.52 -18.68 21.42
C SER A 418 25.67 -18.04 22.17
N ALA A 419 25.50 -17.71 23.45
CA ALA A 419 26.58 -17.11 24.28
C ALA A 419 27.60 -18.13 24.75
N ASN A 420 27.18 -19.40 24.95
CA ASN A 420 28.02 -20.44 25.55
C ASN A 420 28.07 -21.70 24.67
N LYS A 421 29.19 -22.37 24.68
CA LYS A 421 29.37 -23.63 23.93
C LYS A 421 28.37 -24.70 24.42
N GLY A 422 27.58 -25.24 23.50
CA GLY A 422 26.57 -26.26 23.78
C GLY A 422 25.17 -25.74 24.10
N GLU A 423 24.97 -24.43 24.18
CA GLU A 423 23.66 -23.83 24.23
C GLU A 423 23.07 -23.72 22.81
N PRO A 424 21.75 -23.87 22.68
CA PRO A 424 21.09 -23.64 21.39
C PRO A 424 21.14 -22.17 20.99
N LEU A 425 21.12 -21.89 19.71
CA LEU A 425 20.93 -20.55 19.17
C LEU A 425 19.57 -20.00 19.63
N LYS A 426 19.54 -18.77 20.14
CA LYS A 426 18.36 -18.04 20.58
C LYS A 426 18.25 -16.71 19.84
N PRO A 427 17.06 -16.18 19.59
CA PRO A 427 16.88 -14.83 19.07
C PRO A 427 17.66 -13.79 19.88
N LEU A 428 18.24 -12.79 19.22
CA LEU A 428 18.96 -11.70 19.89
C LEU A 428 18.12 -11.03 20.99
N SER A 429 16.81 -10.90 20.78
CA SER A 429 15.86 -10.36 21.75
C SER A 429 15.76 -11.16 23.07
N LYS A 430 16.33 -12.38 23.13
CA LYS A 430 16.33 -13.26 24.31
C LYS A 430 17.69 -13.36 24.99
N VAL A 431 18.67 -12.54 24.59
CA VAL A 431 19.99 -12.46 25.23
C VAL A 431 19.85 -11.70 26.55
N ALA A 432 20.27 -12.32 27.66
CA ALA A 432 19.92 -11.87 29.00
C ALA A 432 20.83 -10.79 29.61
N SER A 433 22.05 -10.56 29.06
CA SER A 433 23.05 -9.65 29.65
C SER A 433 23.22 -8.39 28.81
N GLY A 434 23.00 -7.20 29.39
CA GLY A 434 23.21 -5.90 28.72
C GLY A 434 24.62 -5.74 28.13
N GLY A 435 25.66 -6.04 28.89
CA GLY A 435 27.02 -5.93 28.41
C GLY A 435 27.37 -6.94 27.30
N GLU A 436 26.86 -8.17 27.35
CA GLU A 436 27.00 -9.13 26.24
C GLU A 436 26.32 -8.63 24.98
N LEU A 437 25.09 -8.13 25.12
CA LEU A 437 24.30 -7.61 24.01
C LEU A 437 25.00 -6.39 23.37
N SER A 438 25.51 -5.45 24.17
CA SER A 438 26.28 -4.29 23.67
C SER A 438 27.51 -4.71 22.87
N ARG A 439 28.25 -5.76 23.30
CA ARG A 439 29.38 -6.31 22.53
C ARG A 439 28.92 -7.03 21.25
N VAL A 440 27.81 -7.75 21.28
CA VAL A 440 27.23 -8.34 20.07
C VAL A 440 26.87 -7.26 19.07
N MET A 441 26.25 -6.17 19.54
CA MET A 441 25.92 -5.02 18.68
C MET A 441 27.19 -4.36 18.12
N LEU A 442 28.23 -4.20 18.93
CA LEU A 442 29.52 -3.69 18.46
C LEU A 442 30.14 -4.60 17.39
N ALA A 443 30.10 -5.93 17.56
CA ALA A 443 30.58 -6.89 16.56
C ALA A 443 29.81 -6.77 15.24
N ILE A 444 28.46 -6.73 15.30
CA ILE A 444 27.61 -6.55 14.11
C ILE A 444 27.90 -5.21 13.44
N LYS A 445 27.95 -4.11 14.19
CA LYS A 445 28.22 -2.76 13.64
C LYS A 445 29.63 -2.65 13.07
N THR A 446 30.61 -3.38 13.61
CA THR A 446 31.98 -3.43 13.07
C THR A 446 31.99 -4.14 11.71
N VAL A 447 31.32 -5.28 11.58
CA VAL A 447 31.28 -6.06 10.33
C VAL A 447 30.42 -5.37 9.28
N CYS A 448 29.30 -4.76 9.68
CA CYS A 448 28.35 -4.07 8.81
C CYS A 448 28.61 -2.56 8.68
N ALA A 449 29.81 -2.07 8.95
CA ALA A 449 30.11 -0.63 9.05
C ALA A 449 29.70 0.22 7.83
N GLY A 450 29.62 -0.36 6.63
CA GLY A 450 29.16 0.32 5.42
C GLY A 450 27.67 0.12 5.10
N ALA A 451 26.99 -0.79 5.78
CA ALA A 451 25.68 -1.30 5.39
C ALA A 451 24.50 -0.71 6.19
N ASP A 452 24.77 0.00 7.28
CA ASP A 452 23.77 0.57 8.18
C ASP A 452 23.84 2.11 8.13
N GLY A 453 22.73 2.75 7.83
CA GLY A 453 22.64 4.21 7.58
C GLY A 453 22.58 5.08 8.84
N THR A 454 22.56 4.53 10.06
CA THR A 454 22.41 5.31 11.30
C THR A 454 23.67 6.14 11.61
N PRO A 455 23.59 7.47 11.69
CA PRO A 455 24.77 8.33 11.80
C PRO A 455 25.36 8.39 13.22
N THR A 456 24.59 8.11 14.27
CA THR A 456 25.02 8.19 15.67
C THR A 456 24.74 6.88 16.41
N LEU A 457 25.74 6.30 17.04
CA LEU A 457 25.66 5.09 17.85
C LEU A 457 26.01 5.40 19.30
N ILE A 458 25.24 4.89 20.24
CA ILE A 458 25.50 5.05 21.68
C ILE A 458 25.70 3.68 22.29
N PHE A 459 26.85 3.46 22.92
CA PHE A 459 27.18 2.22 23.60
C PHE A 459 27.24 2.44 25.11
N ASP A 460 26.31 1.84 25.83
CA ASP A 460 26.31 1.76 27.28
C ASP A 460 26.67 0.33 27.73
N GLU A 461 27.35 0.19 28.85
CA GLU A 461 27.74 -1.10 29.47
C GLU A 461 28.59 -2.04 28.56
N VAL A 462 29.18 -1.54 27.47
CA VAL A 462 30.01 -2.36 26.57
C VAL A 462 31.22 -2.96 27.28
N ASP A 463 31.66 -2.32 28.36
CA ASP A 463 32.81 -2.67 29.21
C ASP A 463 32.43 -3.59 30.38
N THR A 464 31.17 -3.97 30.55
CA THR A 464 30.73 -4.83 31.65
C THR A 464 31.31 -6.26 31.53
N GLY A 465 32.00 -6.73 32.56
CA GLY A 465 32.55 -8.07 32.62
C GLY A 465 33.84 -8.29 31.80
N ILE A 466 34.48 -7.24 31.35
CA ILE A 466 35.77 -7.31 30.63
C ILE A 466 36.85 -6.52 31.35
N SER A 467 38.14 -6.82 31.05
CA SER A 467 39.28 -6.11 31.56
C SER A 467 40.53 -6.37 30.70
N GLY A 468 41.63 -5.67 31.00
CA GLY A 468 42.94 -5.91 30.39
C GLY A 468 42.89 -5.82 28.84
N ARG A 469 43.36 -6.86 28.17
CA ARG A 469 43.53 -6.89 26.71
C ARG A 469 42.18 -6.80 25.97
N THR A 470 41.15 -7.42 26.50
CA THR A 470 39.80 -7.36 25.89
C THR A 470 39.26 -5.93 25.87
N ALA A 471 39.48 -5.16 26.93
CA ALA A 471 39.09 -3.75 26.99
C ALA A 471 39.81 -2.88 25.92
N VAL A 472 41.06 -3.18 25.64
CA VAL A 472 41.81 -2.50 24.55
C VAL A 472 41.17 -2.82 23.21
N ILE A 473 40.84 -4.10 22.93
CA ILE A 473 40.22 -4.54 21.68
C ILE A 473 38.84 -3.88 21.51
N VAL A 474 38.03 -3.79 22.58
CA VAL A 474 36.76 -3.06 22.55
C VAL A 474 36.97 -1.59 22.17
N GLY A 475 37.95 -0.91 22.76
CA GLY A 475 38.31 0.47 22.39
C GLY A 475 38.73 0.61 20.92
N GLU A 476 39.52 -0.33 20.39
CA GLU A 476 39.93 -0.38 18.98
C GLU A 476 38.70 -0.55 18.06
N ARG A 477 37.74 -1.41 18.42
CA ARG A 477 36.51 -1.63 17.63
C ARG A 477 35.57 -0.44 17.68
N LEU A 478 35.35 0.17 18.85
CA LEU A 478 34.58 1.41 18.97
C LEU A 478 35.19 2.52 18.11
N TYR A 479 36.51 2.71 18.15
CA TYR A 479 37.19 3.67 17.30
C TYR A 479 37.06 3.35 15.81
N SER A 480 37.18 2.06 15.43
CA SER A 480 37.03 1.64 14.05
C SER A 480 35.62 1.96 13.49
N VAL A 481 34.57 1.77 14.28
CA VAL A 481 33.19 2.17 13.94
C VAL A 481 33.06 3.70 13.90
N ALA A 482 33.74 4.40 14.83
CA ALA A 482 33.67 5.85 14.94
C ALA A 482 34.30 6.60 13.75
N ARG A 483 35.12 5.93 12.92
CA ARG A 483 35.68 6.53 11.69
C ARG A 483 34.66 6.91 10.64
N SER A 484 33.56 6.18 10.57
CA SER A 484 32.49 6.41 9.58
C SER A 484 31.22 6.99 10.19
N ARG A 485 31.13 7.06 11.52
CA ARG A 485 29.95 7.47 12.28
C ARG A 485 30.35 8.19 13.55
N GLN A 486 29.40 8.86 14.16
CA GLN A 486 29.56 9.36 15.51
C GLN A 486 29.28 8.23 16.50
N VAL A 487 30.16 8.02 17.44
CA VAL A 487 30.03 7.05 18.54
C VAL A 487 30.10 7.77 19.87
N LEU A 488 29.12 7.54 20.77
CA LEU A 488 29.20 7.90 22.18
C LEU A 488 29.31 6.62 23.01
N SER A 489 30.37 6.47 23.77
CA SER A 489 30.56 5.33 24.66
C SER A 489 30.67 5.76 26.11
N ILE A 490 29.87 5.10 26.96
CA ILE A 490 29.95 5.29 28.41
C ILE A 490 30.82 4.16 28.96
N THR A 491 31.89 4.54 29.69
CA THR A 491 32.83 3.55 30.21
C THR A 491 33.40 3.94 31.57
N HIS A 492 33.81 2.90 32.31
CA HIS A 492 34.61 3.02 33.52
C HIS A 492 36.01 2.41 33.35
N LEU A 493 36.37 2.00 32.11
CA LEU A 493 37.66 1.40 31.80
C LEU A 493 38.62 2.40 31.11
N PRO A 494 39.81 2.63 31.66
CA PRO A 494 40.78 3.57 31.09
C PRO A 494 41.27 3.13 29.70
N GLN A 495 41.28 1.81 29.42
CA GLN A 495 41.68 1.25 28.14
C GLN A 495 40.76 1.68 27.01
N ILE A 496 39.45 1.82 27.26
CA ILE A 496 38.47 2.29 26.29
C ILE A 496 38.54 3.82 26.19
N ALA A 497 38.60 4.50 27.34
CA ALA A 497 38.64 5.97 27.39
C ALA A 497 39.89 6.56 26.70
N ALA A 498 41.00 5.82 26.65
CA ALA A 498 42.21 6.21 25.93
C ALA A 498 41.97 6.45 24.42
N PHE A 499 40.99 5.74 23.80
CA PHE A 499 40.68 5.88 22.38
C PHE A 499 39.75 7.07 22.06
N ALA A 500 39.32 7.87 23.04
CA ALA A 500 38.42 9.00 22.79
C ALA A 500 39.03 10.02 21.80
N ASP A 501 38.24 10.54 20.90
CA ASP A 501 38.54 11.76 20.15
C ASP A 501 38.05 12.97 20.95
N CYS A 502 36.83 12.91 21.53
CA CYS A 502 36.32 13.84 22.51
C CYS A 502 36.08 13.11 23.85
N HIS A 503 36.72 13.57 24.94
CA HIS A 503 36.60 12.94 26.25
C HIS A 503 35.78 13.85 27.17
N LEU A 504 34.58 13.43 27.51
CA LEU A 504 33.63 14.13 28.35
C LEU A 504 33.66 13.57 29.78
N PHE A 505 33.76 14.44 30.76
CA PHE A 505 33.79 14.08 32.16
C PHE A 505 32.57 14.56 32.90
N VAL A 506 31.86 13.63 33.54
CA VAL A 506 30.70 13.89 34.37
C VAL A 506 31.11 13.98 35.82
N GLU A 507 30.87 15.10 36.42
CA GLU A 507 31.22 15.39 37.81
C GLU A 507 29.97 15.71 38.62
N LYS A 508 30.01 15.29 39.90
CA LYS A 508 28.94 15.51 40.86
C LYS A 508 29.34 16.55 41.87
N HIS A 509 28.65 17.64 41.94
CA HIS A 509 28.82 18.68 42.94
C HIS A 509 27.66 18.57 43.95
N SER A 510 28.00 18.30 45.19
CA SER A 510 27.03 18.24 46.30
C SER A 510 27.20 19.46 47.20
N ASP A 511 26.21 20.33 47.19
CA ASP A 511 26.04 21.39 48.18
C ASP A 511 25.18 20.85 49.34
N SER A 512 25.14 21.63 50.46
CA SER A 512 24.40 21.23 51.68
C SER A 512 22.90 20.93 51.46
N GLU A 513 22.32 21.40 50.34
CA GLU A 513 20.89 21.22 50.06
C GLU A 513 20.59 20.44 48.76
N LYS A 514 21.52 20.37 47.80
CA LYS A 514 21.27 19.74 46.50
C LYS A 514 22.54 19.14 45.90
N THR A 515 22.33 18.08 45.15
CA THR A 515 23.36 17.49 44.31
C THR A 515 23.10 17.88 42.86
N LYS A 516 24.12 18.46 42.20
CA LYS A 516 24.09 18.87 40.79
C LYS A 516 25.12 18.11 39.99
N THR A 517 24.77 17.75 38.75
CA THR A 517 25.67 17.13 37.81
C THR A 517 26.15 18.19 36.80
N SER A 518 27.47 18.25 36.59
CA SER A 518 28.09 19.02 35.50
C SER A 518 28.83 18.11 34.55
N LEU A 519 29.04 18.57 33.33
CA LEU A 519 29.79 17.88 32.30
C LEU A 519 30.74 18.87 31.64
N ARG A 520 31.99 18.43 31.40
CA ARG A 520 32.97 19.22 30.67
C ARG A 520 33.84 18.32 29.79
N GLU A 521 34.37 18.89 28.72
CA GLU A 521 35.39 18.23 27.90
C GLU A 521 36.75 18.35 28.58
N LEU A 522 37.50 17.24 28.54
CA LEU A 522 38.83 17.17 29.10
C LEU A 522 39.90 17.48 28.04
N ASN A 523 40.83 18.36 28.40
CA ASN A 523 42.05 18.55 27.62
C ASN A 523 43.04 17.36 27.82
N ASN A 524 44.09 17.31 27.02
CA ASN A 524 45.02 16.16 27.04
C ASN A 524 45.66 15.87 28.40
N ALA A 525 45.98 16.89 29.20
CA ALA A 525 46.53 16.72 30.54
C ALA A 525 45.50 16.18 31.53
N GLU A 526 44.29 16.70 31.46
CA GLU A 526 43.16 16.25 32.28
C GLU A 526 42.73 14.83 31.93
N ARG A 527 42.79 14.42 30.64
CA ARG A 527 42.53 13.06 30.21
C ARG A 527 43.46 12.06 30.90
N SER A 528 44.76 12.36 30.94
CA SER A 528 45.76 11.48 31.63
C SER A 528 45.44 11.36 33.11
N ALA A 529 45.11 12.48 33.78
CA ALA A 529 44.71 12.50 35.18
C ALA A 529 43.44 11.70 35.45
N GLU A 530 42.42 11.81 34.57
CA GLU A 530 41.14 11.08 34.69
C GLU A 530 41.37 9.57 34.48
N LEU A 531 42.17 9.16 33.50
CA LEU A 531 42.54 7.75 33.33
C LEU A 531 43.23 7.18 34.56
N ALA A 532 44.18 7.91 35.16
CA ALA A 532 44.82 7.53 36.41
C ALA A 532 43.79 7.42 37.57
N ARG A 533 42.86 8.36 37.68
CA ARG A 533 41.77 8.33 38.67
C ARG A 533 40.89 7.08 38.52
N ILE A 534 40.49 6.71 37.30
CA ILE A 534 39.71 5.50 37.02
C ILE A 534 40.46 4.22 37.44
N MET A 535 41.78 4.21 37.36
CA MET A 535 42.61 3.10 37.84
C MET A 535 42.73 3.03 39.38
N GLY A 536 42.09 3.94 40.10
CA GLY A 536 42.11 3.99 41.57
C GLY A 536 43.32 4.68 42.16
N ALA A 537 44.14 5.36 41.33
CA ALA A 537 45.32 6.07 41.78
C ALA A 537 44.98 7.45 42.37
N SER A 538 45.75 7.90 43.33
CA SER A 538 45.71 9.30 43.78
C SER A 538 46.34 10.22 42.73
N ALA A 539 45.96 11.51 42.74
CA ALA A 539 46.51 12.50 41.83
C ALA A 539 48.05 12.66 41.90
N ALA A 540 48.69 12.15 42.96
CA ALA A 540 50.12 12.19 43.20
C ALA A 540 50.87 10.92 42.77
N ASP A 541 50.19 9.90 42.18
CA ASP A 541 50.82 8.67 41.75
C ASP A 541 51.41 8.81 40.33
N GLU A 542 52.69 9.12 40.27
CA GLU A 542 53.43 9.27 39.01
C GLU A 542 53.42 8.01 38.14
N SER A 543 53.38 6.82 38.75
CA SER A 543 53.38 5.54 38.02
C SER A 543 52.05 5.35 37.26
N ALA A 544 50.94 5.71 37.89
CA ALA A 544 49.62 5.62 37.27
C ALA A 544 49.44 6.68 36.16
N GLN A 545 49.96 7.88 36.38
CA GLN A 545 49.95 8.94 35.34
C GLN A 545 50.80 8.55 34.13
N LYS A 546 51.97 7.93 34.35
CA LYS A 546 52.83 7.43 33.29
C LYS A 546 52.09 6.32 32.48
N TYR A 547 51.47 5.36 33.17
CA TYR A 547 50.72 4.31 32.50
C TYR A 547 49.49 4.84 31.74
N ALA A 548 48.80 5.83 32.29
CA ALA A 548 47.73 6.51 31.60
C ALA A 548 48.19 7.17 30.28
N SER A 549 49.35 7.83 30.35
CA SER A 549 49.97 8.46 29.17
C SER A 549 50.39 7.41 28.13
N GLU A 550 50.95 6.28 28.54
CA GLU A 550 51.32 5.14 27.67
C GLU A 550 50.09 4.53 26.98
N LEU A 551 48.94 4.44 27.67
CA LEU A 551 47.65 4.00 27.07
C LEU A 551 47.18 4.95 25.98
N ILE A 552 47.22 6.27 26.23
CA ILE A 552 46.84 7.28 25.25
C ILE A 552 47.77 7.25 24.04
N GLU A 553 49.09 7.12 24.25
CA GLU A 553 50.06 6.99 23.16
C GLU A 553 49.84 5.73 22.32
N SER A 554 49.52 4.60 22.97
CA SER A 554 49.23 3.34 22.29
C SER A 554 47.96 3.47 21.43
N ALA A 555 46.92 4.09 21.99
CA ALA A 555 45.69 4.37 21.25
C ALA A 555 45.94 5.30 20.04
N ASN A 556 46.76 6.34 20.22
CA ASN A 556 47.09 7.25 19.12
C ASN A 556 47.92 6.54 18.02
N ARG A 557 48.83 5.65 18.37
CA ARG A 557 49.56 4.81 17.38
C ARG A 557 48.60 3.93 16.58
N PHE A 558 47.63 3.29 17.23
CA PHE A 558 46.61 2.53 16.55
C PHE A 558 45.76 3.41 15.60
N LYS A 559 45.33 4.59 16.05
CA LYS A 559 44.61 5.55 15.23
C LYS A 559 45.37 5.91 13.97
N LEU A 560 46.64 6.23 14.08
CA LEU A 560 47.52 6.57 12.95
C LEU A 560 47.69 5.40 11.97
N SER A 561 47.83 4.16 12.48
CA SER A 561 47.93 2.97 11.61
C SER A 561 46.67 2.80 10.76
N LYS A 562 45.49 3.12 11.29
CA LYS A 562 44.24 3.00 10.60
C LYS A 562 43.95 4.13 9.59
N VAL A 563 44.59 5.28 9.75
CA VAL A 563 44.57 6.35 8.74
C VAL A 563 45.36 5.93 7.51
N ASN A 564 46.55 5.33 7.70
CA ASN A 564 47.42 4.91 6.60
C ASN A 564 46.94 3.67 5.81
N GLU A 565 45.92 2.94 6.28
CA GLU A 565 45.32 1.80 5.55
C GLU A 565 44.33 2.25 4.47
N LEU A 566 43.99 3.55 4.36
CA LEU A 566 43.02 4.10 3.40
C LEU A 566 43.67 4.91 2.26
N ASP A 567 44.94 5.32 2.43
CA ASP A 567 45.74 5.92 1.35
C ASP A 567 46.46 4.81 0.56
#